data_9aaa91813f4cbbee3aa92a71bc7f6856
#
_entry.id   9aaa91813f4cbbee3aa92a71bc7f6856
#
_cell.length_a   1.000
_cell.length_b   1.000
_cell.length_c   1.000
_cell.angle_alpha   90.00
_cell.angle_beta   90.00
_cell.angle_gamma   90.00
#
_symmetry.space_group_name_H-M   'P 1'
#
loop_
_entity.id
_entity.type
_entity.pdbx_description
1 polymer ?
#
loop_
_entity_poly.entity_id
_entity_poly.type
_entity_poly.pdbx_seq_one_letter_code
_entity_poly.pdbx_strand_id
1 'polypeptide(L)' 'MALDAVRKAQIVDDYKQSEGDTGSPEVQVALLTANIEQLQQHFKEHAQDHHSRRGLIRMVNQRRKLLDYLKRKDASRYST' A
#
# COMPACT_ATOMS: atom_id res chain seq x y z
N MET A 1 1.21 -11.19 -8.87
CA MET A 1 1.79 -10.22 -7.94
C MET A 1 0.78 -9.55 -7.02
N ALA A 2 -0.44 -10.00 -7.00
CA ALA A 2 -1.43 -9.51 -6.03
C ALA A 2 -1.25 -10.19 -4.68
N LEU A 3 -1.59 -9.49 -3.61
CA LEU A 3 -1.64 -10.08 -2.29
C LEU A 3 -2.74 -11.13 -2.25
N ASP A 4 -2.54 -12.23 -1.51
CA ASP A 4 -3.59 -13.20 -1.31
C ASP A 4 -4.67 -12.65 -0.35
N ALA A 5 -5.83 -13.33 -0.31
CA ALA A 5 -6.97 -12.84 0.47
C ALA A 5 -6.67 -12.80 1.98
N VAL A 6 -5.91 -13.76 2.48
CA VAL A 6 -5.56 -13.83 3.91
C VAL A 6 -4.66 -12.64 4.28
N ARG A 7 -3.65 -12.36 3.47
CA ARG A 7 -2.73 -11.25 3.71
C ARG A 7 -3.46 -9.91 3.66
N LYS A 8 -4.33 -9.72 2.66
CA LYS A 8 -5.14 -8.50 2.55
C LYS A 8 -6.02 -8.31 3.77
N ALA A 9 -6.70 -9.36 4.22
CA ALA A 9 -7.57 -9.30 5.38
C ALA A 9 -6.78 -8.91 6.64
N GLN A 10 -5.58 -9.46 6.82
CA GLN A 10 -4.73 -9.13 7.96
C GLN A 10 -4.34 -7.64 7.95
N ILE A 11 -3.96 -7.12 6.78
CA ILE A 11 -3.57 -5.71 6.65
C ILE A 11 -4.75 -4.79 6.93
N VAL A 12 -5.93 -5.10 6.39
CA VAL A 12 -7.12 -4.32 6.65
C VAL A 12 -7.45 -4.31 8.15
N ASP A 13 -7.36 -5.47 8.80
CA ASP A 13 -7.66 -5.59 10.22
C ASP A 13 -6.68 -4.78 11.07
N ASP A 14 -5.39 -4.77 10.71
CA ASP A 14 -4.36 -4.06 11.47
C ASP A 14 -4.49 -2.54 11.37
N TYR A 15 -4.96 -2.03 10.24
CA TYR A 15 -4.96 -0.58 9.97
C TYR A 15 -6.36 0.04 9.86
N LYS A 16 -7.42 -0.74 9.98
CA LYS A 16 -8.78 -0.19 9.92
C LYS A 16 -9.03 0.79 11.05
N GLN A 17 -9.81 1.82 10.77
CA GLN A 17 -10.16 2.86 11.75
C GLN A 17 -11.45 2.53 12.51
N SER A 18 -12.26 1.60 11.99
CA SER A 18 -13.50 1.15 12.61
C SER A 18 -13.90 -0.19 12.01
N GLU A 19 -14.85 -0.89 12.63
CA GLU A 19 -15.40 -2.11 12.05
C GLU A 19 -16.00 -1.80 10.68
N GLY A 20 -15.70 -2.68 9.72
CA GLY A 20 -16.16 -2.51 8.35
C GLY A 20 -15.31 -1.59 7.50
N ASP A 21 -14.27 -0.96 8.05
CA ASP A 21 -13.37 -0.11 7.27
C ASP A 21 -12.48 -0.97 6.37
N THR A 22 -12.63 -0.80 5.07
CA THR A 22 -11.81 -1.47 4.07
C THR A 22 -11.11 -0.49 3.13
N GLY A 23 -11.35 0.81 3.29
CA GLY A 23 -10.88 1.81 2.34
C GLY A 23 -10.36 3.11 2.92
N SER A 24 -10.09 3.18 4.23
CA SER A 24 -9.48 4.38 4.80
C SER A 24 -8.09 4.62 4.20
N PRO A 25 -7.58 5.86 4.23
CA PRO A 25 -6.22 6.12 3.75
C PRO A 25 -5.16 5.25 4.42
N GLU A 26 -5.30 4.95 5.71
CA GLU A 26 -4.37 4.08 6.42
C GLU A 26 -4.35 2.67 5.84
N VAL A 27 -5.53 2.10 5.59
CA VAL A 27 -5.65 0.77 4.98
C VAL A 27 -5.07 0.79 3.56
N GLN A 28 -5.38 1.82 2.77
CA GLN A 28 -4.87 1.93 1.42
C GLN A 28 -3.33 2.03 1.39
N VAL A 29 -2.74 2.82 2.28
CA VAL A 29 -1.27 2.94 2.38
C VAL A 29 -0.66 1.59 2.75
N ALA A 30 -1.24 0.88 3.71
CA ALA A 30 -0.73 -0.42 4.14
C ALA A 30 -0.79 -1.45 3.01
N LEU A 31 -1.89 -1.50 2.27
CA LEU A 31 -2.03 -2.41 1.12
C LEU A 31 -1.04 -2.06 0.01
N LEU A 32 -0.89 -0.78 -0.31
CA LEU A 32 0.08 -0.33 -1.31
C LEU A 32 1.51 -0.69 -0.90
N THR A 33 1.85 -0.49 0.37
CA THR A 33 3.17 -0.83 0.88
C THR A 33 3.47 -2.32 0.69
N ALA A 34 2.51 -3.19 1.02
CA ALA A 34 2.69 -4.62 0.87
C ALA A 34 2.83 -5.03 -0.61
N ASN A 35 2.04 -4.41 -1.50
CA ASN A 35 2.16 -4.66 -2.94
C ASN A 35 3.50 -4.17 -3.49
N ILE A 36 3.97 -3.00 -3.04
CA ILE A 36 5.28 -2.46 -3.45
C ILE A 36 6.39 -3.42 -3.03
N GLU A 37 6.35 -3.94 -1.82
CA GLU A 37 7.34 -4.89 -1.33
C GLU A 37 7.36 -6.17 -2.18
N GLN A 38 6.20 -6.69 -2.56
CA GLN A 38 6.11 -7.85 -3.43
C GLN A 38 6.71 -7.58 -4.80
N LEU A 39 6.44 -6.42 -5.39
CA LEU A 39 7.01 -6.04 -6.68
C LEU A 39 8.51 -5.84 -6.60
N GLN A 40 9.02 -5.27 -5.53
CA GLN A 40 10.46 -5.13 -5.33
C GLN A 40 11.13 -6.50 -5.28
N GLN A 41 10.52 -7.47 -4.62
CA GLN A 41 11.01 -8.85 -4.60
C GLN A 41 10.99 -9.46 -6.00
N HIS A 42 9.92 -9.22 -6.76
CA HIS A 42 9.80 -9.67 -8.15
C HIS A 42 10.96 -9.16 -9.02
N PHE A 43 11.34 -7.89 -8.86
CA PHE A 43 12.40 -7.28 -9.67
C PHE A 43 13.79 -7.83 -9.39
N LYS A 44 14.01 -8.47 -8.25
CA LYS A 44 15.25 -9.16 -7.98
C LYS A 44 15.46 -10.34 -8.95
N GLU A 45 14.36 -10.92 -9.42
CA GLU A 45 14.36 -12.07 -10.33
C GLU A 45 14.04 -11.69 -11.77
N HIS A 46 13.28 -10.61 -11.97
CA HIS A 46 12.73 -10.22 -13.28
C HIS A 46 12.97 -8.73 -13.57
N ALA A 47 14.24 -8.33 -13.59
CA ALA A 47 14.63 -6.92 -13.77
C ALA A 47 14.16 -6.30 -15.10
N GLN A 48 13.85 -7.14 -16.10
CA GLN A 48 13.43 -6.66 -17.42
C GLN A 48 11.92 -6.52 -17.57
N ASP A 49 11.15 -6.72 -16.51
CA ASP A 49 9.69 -6.61 -16.55
C ASP A 49 9.26 -5.14 -16.47
N HIS A 50 9.15 -4.51 -17.64
CA HIS A 50 8.82 -3.08 -17.74
C HIS A 50 7.37 -2.77 -17.33
N HIS A 51 6.44 -3.70 -17.52
CA HIS A 51 5.05 -3.50 -17.12
C HIS A 51 4.91 -3.42 -15.60
N SER A 52 5.57 -4.33 -14.90
CA SER A 52 5.57 -4.32 -13.43
C SER A 52 6.27 -3.08 -12.89
N ARG A 53 7.31 -2.58 -13.57
CA ARG A 53 7.98 -1.33 -13.20
C ARG A 53 7.03 -0.14 -13.24
N ARG A 54 6.22 -0.03 -14.28
CA ARG A 54 5.22 1.04 -14.39
C ARG A 54 4.21 0.94 -13.26
N GLY A 55 3.76 -0.28 -12.95
CA GLY A 55 2.86 -0.52 -11.82
C GLY A 55 3.46 -0.11 -10.50
N LEU A 56 4.74 -0.44 -10.28
CA LEU A 56 5.46 -0.04 -9.07
C LEU A 56 5.53 1.47 -8.91
N ILE A 57 5.91 2.20 -9.97
CA ILE A 57 5.99 3.66 -9.95
C ILE A 57 4.63 4.27 -9.62
N ARG A 58 3.56 3.75 -10.22
CA ARG A 58 2.19 4.20 -9.95
C ARG A 58 1.82 4.00 -8.49
N MET A 59 2.13 2.85 -7.93
CA MET A 59 1.83 2.55 -6.53
C MET A 59 2.61 3.44 -5.57
N VAL A 60 3.89 3.69 -5.86
CA VAL A 60 4.72 4.59 -5.04
C VAL A 60 4.14 6.00 -5.04
N ASN A 61 3.72 6.49 -6.21
CA ASN A 61 3.12 7.82 -6.32
C ASN A 61 1.78 7.91 -5.58
N GLN A 62 0.93 6.89 -5.68
CA GLN A 62 -0.33 6.84 -4.94
C GLN A 62 -0.09 6.82 -3.44
N ARG A 63 0.87 6.04 -2.98
CA ARG A 63 1.23 5.95 -1.57
C ARG A 63 1.68 7.32 -1.05
N ARG A 64 2.53 8.01 -1.81
CA ARG A 64 2.99 9.36 -1.45
C ARG A 64 1.83 10.34 -1.30
N LYS A 65 0.88 10.33 -2.24
CA LYS A 65 -0.29 11.21 -2.19
C LYS A 65 -1.15 10.95 -0.96
N LEU A 66 -1.37 9.68 -0.62
CA LEU A 66 -2.16 9.31 0.55
C LEU A 66 -1.45 9.70 1.84
N LEU A 67 -0.13 9.51 1.92
CA LEU A 67 0.65 9.92 3.09
C LEU A 67 0.65 11.44 3.26
N ASP A 68 0.79 12.18 2.16
CA ASP A 68 0.72 13.64 2.20
C ASP A 68 -0.65 14.12 2.66
N TYR A 69 -1.70 13.47 2.19
CA TYR A 69 -3.07 13.76 2.63
C TYR A 69 -3.23 13.54 4.14
N LEU A 70 -2.76 12.41 4.66
CA LEU A 70 -2.83 12.11 6.10
C LEU A 70 -2.05 13.13 6.92
N LYS A 71 -0.87 13.49 6.47
CA LYS A 71 -0.02 14.45 7.16
C LYS A 71 -0.70 15.82 7.27
N ARG A 72 -1.40 16.25 6.23
CA ARG A 72 -2.11 17.52 6.21
C ARG A 72 -3.40 17.50 7.03
N LYS A 73 -4.12 16.36 7.03
CA LYS A 73 -5.44 16.25 7.65
C LYS A 73 -5.37 15.82 9.10
N ASP A 74 -4.45 14.92 9.41
CA ASP A 74 -4.32 14.39 10.76
C ASP A 74 -2.92 13.83 10.98
N ALA A 75 -2.04 14.66 11.53
CA ALA A 75 -0.64 14.29 11.76
C ALA A 75 -0.50 13.09 12.71
N SER A 76 -1.42 12.94 13.65
CA SER A 76 -1.44 11.81 14.58
C SER A 76 -1.67 10.49 13.83
N ARG A 77 -2.59 10.46 12.89
CA ARG A 77 -2.84 9.28 12.05
C ARG A 77 -1.65 8.98 11.14
N TYR A 78 -1.03 10.01 10.60
CA TYR A 78 0.16 9.85 9.77
C TYR A 78 1.29 9.16 10.52
N SER A 79 1.46 9.49 11.80
CA SER A 79 2.53 8.95 12.64
C SER A 79 2.28 7.50 13.10
N THR A 80 1.06 7.01 12.99
CA THR A 80 0.73 5.63 13.30
C THR A 80 0.98 4.73 12.10
#